data_faa8e37f38589fa77096a79cdc04fb6d
#
_entry.id   faa8e37f38589fa77096a79cdc04fb6d
#
_cell.length_a   1.000
_cell.length_b   1.000
_cell.length_c   1.000
_cell.angle_alpha   90.00
_cell.angle_beta   90.00
_cell.angle_gamma   90.00
#
_symmetry.space_group_name_H-M   'P 1'
#
loop_
_entity.id
_entity.type
_entity.pdbx_description
1 polymer ?
#
loop_
_entity_poly.entity_id
_entity_poly.type
_entity_poly.pdbx_seq_one_letter_code
_entity_poly.pdbx_strand_id
1 'polypeptide(L)'
;MKISELFDGLRYVGQAQGDRKTYHVFDGSSGYLVVAPASVRGFYLSVVMREVPDFVTRRFSGERLTASRLNRMARRADLFTDRFQPLLSLYVMVALGRARKLKRREGKAMVFRIG
;
A
#
# COMPACT_ATOMS: atom_id res chain seq x y z
N MET A 1 -5.15 18.67 12.21
CA MET A 1 -5.04 17.40 12.94
C MET A 1 -3.74 17.37 13.72
N LYS A 2 -3.79 17.07 14.99
CA LYS A 2 -2.58 16.90 15.78
C LYS A 2 -1.93 15.55 15.44
N ILE A 3 -0.61 15.50 15.48
CA ILE A 3 0.15 14.27 15.22
C ILE A 3 -0.32 13.15 16.15
N SER A 4 -0.62 13.49 17.42
CA SER A 4 -1.13 12.51 18.39
C SER A 4 -2.45 11.86 17.95
N GLU A 5 -3.28 12.57 17.21
CA GLU A 5 -4.54 12.02 16.71
C GLU A 5 -4.33 11.03 15.55
N LEU A 6 -3.29 11.26 14.74
CA LEU A 6 -2.91 10.33 13.68
C LEU A 6 -2.46 8.98 14.24
N PHE A 7 -1.82 9.00 15.39
CA PHE A 7 -1.29 7.78 16.02
C PHE A 7 -2.21 7.18 17.06
N ASP A 8 -3.32 7.86 17.36
CA ASP A 8 -4.27 7.35 18.35
C ASP A 8 -5.02 6.14 17.79
N GLY A 9 -5.03 5.06 18.57
CA GLY A 9 -5.71 3.83 18.19
C GLY A 9 -5.05 3.05 17.05
N LEU A 10 -3.82 3.38 16.67
CA LEU A 10 -3.09 2.64 15.64
C LEU A 10 -2.80 1.22 16.10
N ARG A 11 -3.05 0.27 15.21
CA ARG A 11 -2.73 -1.13 15.44
C ARG A 11 -1.81 -1.62 14.33
N TYR A 12 -0.69 -2.21 14.70
CA TYR A 12 0.25 -2.78 13.73
C TYR A 12 -0.41 -3.96 13.00
N VAL A 13 -0.39 -3.93 11.67
CA VAL A 13 -0.99 -4.95 10.83
C VAL A 13 0.06 -5.91 10.28
N GLY A 14 1.18 -5.38 9.82
CA GLY A 14 2.22 -6.16 9.21
C GLY A 14 3.16 -5.31 8.39
N GLN A 15 3.94 -5.95 7.56
CA GLN A 15 4.94 -5.25 6.75
C GLN A 15 4.98 -5.79 5.33
N ALA A 16 5.53 -4.98 4.44
CA ALA A 16 5.82 -5.37 3.06
C ALA A 16 7.25 -4.94 2.73
N GLN A 17 7.96 -5.80 2.03
CA GLN A 17 9.34 -5.52 1.63
C GLN A 17 9.36 -4.87 0.25
N GLY A 18 9.85 -3.64 0.18
CA GLY A 18 10.14 -2.97 -1.08
C GLY A 18 11.56 -3.30 -1.56
N ASP A 19 12.04 -2.58 -2.56
CA ASP A 19 13.38 -2.84 -3.11
C ASP A 19 14.51 -2.50 -2.14
N ARG A 20 14.33 -1.45 -1.34
CA ARG A 20 15.37 -0.97 -0.44
C ARG A 20 14.91 -0.79 1.00
N LYS A 21 13.61 -0.82 1.23
CA LYS A 21 13.02 -0.48 2.52
C LYS A 21 11.94 -1.46 2.91
N THR A 22 11.73 -1.58 4.20
CA THR A 22 10.58 -2.28 4.75
C THR A 22 9.49 -1.25 5.03
N TYR A 23 8.29 -1.53 4.55
CA TYR A 23 7.11 -0.69 4.76
C TYR A 23 6.25 -1.31 5.84
N HIS A 24 6.11 -0.60 6.95
CA HIS A 24 5.28 -1.04 8.08
C HIS A 24 3.89 -0.45 7.94
N VAL A 25 2.88 -1.27 8.17
CA VAL A 25 1.49 -0.88 7.96
C VAL A 25 0.74 -0.95 9.28
N PHE A 26 0.04 0.13 9.59
CA PHE A 26 -0.81 0.25 10.77
C PHE A 26 -2.24 0.52 10.34
N ASP A 27 -3.18 -0.10 11.04
CA ASP A 27 -4.61 0.16 10.87
C ASP A 27 -4.99 1.31 11.79
N GLY A 28 -5.48 2.39 11.22
CA GLY A 28 -5.93 3.58 11.95
C GLY A 28 -7.37 3.95 11.60
N SER A 29 -7.91 4.91 12.33
CA SER A 29 -9.30 5.35 12.13
C SER A 29 -9.54 5.97 10.76
N SER A 30 -8.54 6.67 10.22
CA SER A 30 -8.64 7.39 8.95
C SER A 30 -8.18 6.59 7.74
N GLY A 31 -7.66 5.38 7.96
CA GLY A 31 -7.12 4.54 6.91
C GLY A 31 -5.89 3.79 7.40
N TYR A 32 -5.10 3.32 6.46
CA TYR A 32 -3.87 2.60 6.77
C TYR A 32 -2.69 3.55 6.74
N LEU A 33 -1.94 3.60 7.84
CA LEU A 33 -0.71 4.38 7.90
C LEU A 33 0.45 3.50 7.45
N VAL A 34 1.19 3.95 6.45
CA VAL A 34 2.38 3.27 5.94
C VAL A 34 3.61 4.04 6.38
N VAL A 35 4.51 3.36 7.06
CA VAL A 35 5.72 3.97 7.63
C VAL A 35 6.95 3.27 7.05
N ALA A 36 7.87 4.05 6.50
CA ALA A 36 9.13 3.53 5.98
C ALA A 36 10.28 4.45 6.38
N PRO A 37 11.49 3.90 6.64
CA PRO A 37 12.63 4.75 7.00
C PRO A 37 13.03 5.63 5.82
N ALA A 38 13.35 6.89 6.12
CA ALA A 38 13.93 7.81 5.15
C ALA A 38 15.41 7.48 4.95
N SER A 39 15.97 7.91 3.80
CA SER A 39 17.35 7.58 3.45
C SER A 39 18.39 8.23 4.34
N VAL A 40 18.06 9.36 4.98
CA VAL A 40 19.00 10.11 5.82
C VAL A 40 18.56 10.09 7.27
N ARG A 41 17.37 10.60 7.56
CA ARG A 41 16.81 10.69 8.91
C ARG A 41 15.30 10.58 8.88
N GLY A 42 14.74 10.04 9.96
CA GLY A 42 13.31 10.00 10.16
C GLY A 42 12.61 8.95 9.32
N PHE A 43 11.35 9.21 9.04
CA PHE A 43 10.48 8.25 8.38
C PHE A 43 9.61 8.95 7.35
N TYR A 44 9.29 8.23 6.28
CA TYR A 44 8.20 8.61 5.38
C TYR A 44 6.90 8.07 5.96
N LEU A 45 5.89 8.93 5.98
CA LEU A 45 4.54 8.58 6.43
C LEU A 45 3.57 8.83 5.28
N SER A 46 2.74 7.84 5.01
CA SER A 46 1.71 7.95 3.97
C SER A 46 0.43 7.30 4.46
N VAL A 47 -0.71 7.79 4.01
CA VAL A 47 -2.00 7.22 4.38
C VAL A 47 -2.65 6.64 3.12
N VAL A 48 -3.05 5.38 3.20
CA VAL A 48 -3.83 4.70 2.17
C VAL A 48 -5.28 4.66 2.65
N MET A 49 -6.19 5.10 1.80
CA MET A 49 -7.61 5.16 2.15
C MET A 49 -8.12 3.78 2.52
N ARG A 50 -8.99 3.74 3.51
CA ARG A 50 -9.48 2.48 4.09
C ARG A 50 -10.20 1.59 3.07
N GLU A 51 -10.92 2.18 2.13
CA GLU A 51 -11.68 1.44 1.12
C GLU A 51 -10.81 0.83 0.01
N VAL A 52 -9.54 1.23 -0.09
CA VAL A 52 -8.67 0.77 -1.18
C VAL A 52 -8.44 -0.74 -1.18
N PRO A 53 -8.12 -1.40 -0.06
CA PRO A 53 -7.92 -2.84 -0.07
C PRO A 53 -9.14 -3.62 -0.54
N ASP A 54 -10.33 -3.22 -0.13
CA ASP A 54 -11.56 -3.88 -0.56
C ASP A 54 -11.81 -3.66 -2.06
N PHE A 55 -11.55 -2.46 -2.55
CA PHE A 55 -11.66 -2.17 -3.99
C PHE A 55 -10.71 -3.05 -4.79
N VAL A 56 -9.44 -3.13 -4.39
CA VAL A 56 -8.42 -3.93 -5.10
C VAL A 56 -8.82 -5.41 -5.07
N THR A 57 -9.24 -5.90 -3.92
CA THR A 57 -9.66 -7.30 -3.79
C THR A 57 -10.83 -7.62 -4.72
N ARG A 58 -11.86 -6.79 -4.73
CA ARG A 58 -13.05 -7.03 -5.57
C ARG A 58 -12.74 -6.96 -7.04
N ARG A 59 -11.89 -6.00 -7.44
CA ARG A 59 -11.63 -5.72 -8.85
C ARG A 59 -10.59 -6.64 -9.48
N PHE A 60 -9.61 -7.10 -8.69
CA PHE A 60 -8.43 -7.78 -9.22
C PHE A 60 -8.14 -9.15 -8.59
N SER A 61 -9.08 -9.72 -7.84
CA SER A 61 -8.87 -11.02 -7.19
C SER A 61 -8.43 -12.08 -8.20
N GLY A 62 -7.35 -12.78 -7.88
CA GLY A 62 -6.77 -13.81 -8.74
C GLY A 62 -5.86 -13.28 -9.85
N GLU A 63 -5.76 -11.97 -10.01
CA GLU A 63 -4.96 -11.36 -11.06
C GLU A 63 -3.57 -10.96 -10.58
N ARG A 64 -2.66 -10.82 -11.53
CA ARG A 64 -1.35 -10.23 -11.31
C ARG A 64 -1.42 -8.75 -11.61
N LEU A 65 -0.83 -7.95 -10.72
CA LEU A 65 -0.99 -6.50 -10.77
C LEU A 65 0.34 -5.81 -10.54
N THR A 66 0.62 -4.77 -11.34
CA THR A 66 1.70 -3.82 -11.07
C THR A 66 1.08 -2.52 -10.59
N ALA A 67 1.89 -1.67 -9.93
CA ALA A 67 1.42 -0.35 -9.51
C ALA A 67 0.95 0.49 -10.70
N SER A 68 1.65 0.38 -11.81
CA SER A 68 1.31 1.10 -13.05
C SER A 68 -0.07 0.71 -13.59
N ARG A 69 -0.33 -0.61 -13.63
CA ARG A 69 -1.63 -1.12 -14.06
C ARG A 69 -2.75 -0.69 -13.11
N LEU A 70 -2.50 -0.80 -11.82
CA LEU A 70 -3.47 -0.38 -10.80
C LEU A 70 -3.80 1.10 -10.95
N ASN A 71 -2.79 1.94 -11.17
CA ASN A 71 -2.99 3.37 -11.37
C ASN A 71 -3.88 3.66 -12.57
N ARG A 72 -3.65 2.98 -13.68
CA ARG A 72 -4.47 3.16 -14.89
C ARG A 72 -5.91 2.72 -14.68
N MET A 73 -6.10 1.59 -14.04
CA MET A 73 -7.43 0.99 -13.87
C MET A 73 -8.27 1.71 -12.83
N ALA A 74 -7.61 2.33 -11.83
CA ALA A 74 -8.30 2.98 -10.73
C ALA A 74 -8.53 4.49 -10.95
N ARG A 75 -8.17 5.03 -12.10
CA ARG A 75 -8.28 6.47 -12.38
C ARG A 75 -9.66 7.06 -12.15
N ARG A 76 -10.70 6.28 -12.41
CA ARG A 76 -12.09 6.74 -12.30
C ARG A 76 -12.63 6.71 -10.88
N ALA A 77 -11.89 6.13 -9.95
CA ALA A 77 -12.38 5.93 -8.58
C ALA A 77 -11.91 7.01 -7.61
N ASP A 78 -11.05 7.94 -8.03
CA ASP A 78 -10.44 8.99 -7.20
C ASP A 78 -9.81 8.44 -5.92
N LEU A 79 -9.32 7.19 -5.98
CA LEU A 79 -8.74 6.53 -4.82
C LEU A 79 -7.29 6.92 -4.57
N PHE A 80 -6.64 7.48 -5.59
CA PHE A 80 -5.22 7.80 -5.50
C PHE A 80 -4.98 9.29 -5.71
N THR A 81 -4.33 9.91 -4.74
CA THR A 81 -4.03 11.34 -4.77
C THR A 81 -2.72 11.64 -5.51
N ASP A 82 -1.86 10.66 -5.65
CA ASP A 82 -0.59 10.80 -6.35
C ASP A 82 -0.11 9.46 -6.93
N ARG A 83 0.99 9.51 -7.68
CA ARG A 83 1.52 8.34 -8.39
C ARG A 83 2.15 7.29 -7.49
N PHE A 84 2.43 7.60 -6.23
CA PHE A 84 3.02 6.66 -5.28
C PHE A 84 1.95 5.83 -4.56
N GLN A 85 0.72 6.33 -4.51
CA GLN A 85 -0.38 5.67 -3.83
C GLN A 85 -0.68 4.26 -4.35
N PRO A 86 -0.64 3.97 -5.66
CA PRO A 86 -0.87 2.61 -6.12
C PRO A 86 0.11 1.59 -5.55
N LEU A 87 1.40 1.92 -5.52
CA LEU A 87 2.41 1.02 -4.95
C LEU A 87 2.22 0.85 -3.45
N LEU A 88 1.99 1.94 -2.74
CA LEU A 88 1.73 1.89 -1.29
C LEU A 88 0.49 1.06 -0.98
N SER A 89 -0.54 1.14 -1.82
CA SER A 89 -1.74 0.35 -1.68
C SER A 89 -1.46 -1.15 -1.83
N LEU A 90 -0.58 -1.52 -2.75
CA LEU A 90 -0.17 -2.92 -2.92
C LEU A 90 0.63 -3.41 -1.70
N TYR A 91 1.46 -2.56 -1.11
CA TYR A 91 2.15 -2.90 0.13
C TYR A 91 1.17 -3.11 1.29
N VAL A 92 0.14 -2.28 1.37
CA VAL A 92 -0.92 -2.48 2.37
C VAL A 92 -1.61 -3.82 2.14
N MET A 93 -1.90 -4.18 0.89
CA MET A 93 -2.50 -5.48 0.56
C MET A 93 -1.62 -6.64 1.02
N VAL A 94 -0.30 -6.52 0.83
CA VAL A 94 0.65 -7.55 1.29
C VAL A 94 0.62 -7.66 2.81
N ALA A 95 0.67 -6.53 3.50
CA ALA A 95 0.65 -6.52 4.96
C ALA A 95 -0.65 -7.11 5.53
N LEU A 96 -1.77 -6.92 4.84
CA LEU A 96 -3.05 -7.49 5.22
C LEU A 96 -3.20 -8.98 4.86
N GLY A 97 -2.25 -9.55 4.16
CA GLY A 97 -2.34 -10.93 3.69
C GLY A 97 -3.28 -11.11 2.50
N ARG A 98 -3.63 -10.03 1.80
CA ARG A 98 -4.54 -10.05 0.64
C ARG A 98 -3.82 -10.02 -0.70
N ALA A 99 -2.49 -9.91 -0.69
CA ALA A 99 -1.67 -9.94 -1.88
C ALA A 99 -0.30 -10.53 -1.55
N ARG A 100 0.38 -10.98 -2.58
CA ARG A 100 1.72 -11.54 -2.45
C ARG A 100 2.62 -10.95 -3.52
N LYS A 101 3.77 -10.43 -3.11
CA LYS A 101 4.78 -9.96 -4.05
C LYS A 101 5.45 -11.17 -4.70
N LEU A 102 5.44 -11.22 -6.03
CA LEU A 102 6.05 -12.31 -6.78
C LEU A 102 7.54 -12.06 -6.96
N LYS A 103 8.31 -13.13 -7.08
CA LYS A 103 9.75 -13.03 -7.36
C LYS A 103 10.01 -12.52 -8.77
N ARG A 104 9.15 -12.90 -9.71
CA ARG A 104 9.28 -12.51 -11.12
C ARG A 104 8.80 -11.06 -11.29
N ARG A 105 9.58 -10.27 -11.99
CA ARG A 105 9.26 -8.89 -12.30
C ARG A 105 8.75 -8.77 -13.74
N GLU A 106 8.02 -7.69 -13.98
CA GLU A 106 7.60 -7.30 -15.31
C GLU A 106 8.46 -6.08 -15.68
N GLY A 107 9.54 -6.32 -16.44
CA GLY A 107 10.58 -5.32 -16.61
C GLY A 107 11.24 -5.01 -15.26
N LYS A 108 11.23 -3.73 -14.86
CA LYS A 108 11.72 -3.30 -13.55
C LYS A 108 10.62 -3.26 -12.49
N ALA A 109 9.38 -3.49 -12.87
CA ALA A 109 8.24 -3.35 -11.99
C ALA A 109 8.01 -4.60 -11.15
N MET A 110 7.72 -4.39 -9.85
CA MET A 110 7.27 -5.45 -8.99
C MET A 110 5.88 -5.91 -9.39
N VAL A 111 5.65 -7.22 -9.32
CA VAL A 111 4.36 -7.83 -9.64
C VAL A 111 3.76 -8.42 -8.36
N PHE A 112 2.49 -8.17 -8.16
CA PHE A 112 1.74 -8.64 -7.01
C PHE A 112 0.59 -9.53 -7.48
N ARG A 113 0.39 -10.63 -6.79
CA ARG A 113 -0.79 -11.47 -7.01
C ARG A 113 -1.83 -11.13 -5.97
N ILE A 114 -3.04 -10.81 -6.42
CA ILE A 114 -4.15 -10.40 -5.57
C ILE A 114 -5.01 -11.63 -5.22
N GLY A 115 -5.36 -11.72 -3.97
CA GLY A 115 -6.20 -12.81 -3.46
C GLY A 115 -5.56 -13.56 -2.33
#